data_23f55bdcb2b8013e14f5953700448c87
#
_entry.id   23f55bdcb2b8013e14f5953700448c87
#
_cell.length_a   1.000
_cell.length_b   1.000
_cell.length_c   1.000
_cell.angle_alpha   90.00
_cell.angle_beta   90.00
_cell.angle_gamma   90.00
#
_symmetry.space_group_name_H-M   'P 1'
#
loop_
_entity.id
_entity.type
_entity.pdbx_description
1 polymer ?
#
loop_
_entity_poly.entity_id
_entity_poly.type
_entity_poly.pdbx_seq_one_letter_code
_entity_poly.pdbx_strand_id
1 'polypeptide(L)'
;MPRLLHYSDIENVYDDPVRAGRFAGCVRALDGPDALVCGTGDTTSPGVLALVERGRQSLDLFDAVDADFDTFGNHDFDYGPGRDARRRRRLAADVVSATSATRTAGPFAPDHVVPHAVREVDGARVGLVGVTDPATPSLNPMAATLTFTDPYEAAADAVESG
;
A
#
# COMPACT_ATOMS: atom_id res chain seq x y z
N MET A 1 -7.39 -20.28 -12.67
CA MET A 1 -8.24 -19.16 -12.22
C MET A 1 -7.39 -18.27 -11.33
N PRO A 2 -7.29 -16.97 -11.59
CA PRO A 2 -6.41 -16.10 -10.81
C PRO A 2 -6.82 -16.09 -9.33
N ARG A 3 -5.81 -16.02 -8.46
CA ARG A 3 -5.96 -15.93 -7.01
C ARG A 3 -5.48 -14.56 -6.54
N LEU A 4 -6.15 -13.99 -5.56
CA LEU A 4 -5.70 -12.79 -4.86
C LEU A 4 -5.35 -13.17 -3.42
N LEU A 5 -4.09 -12.98 -3.06
CA LEU A 5 -3.61 -13.10 -1.68
C LEU A 5 -3.62 -11.70 -1.08
N HIS A 6 -4.62 -11.43 -0.27
CA HIS A 6 -4.84 -10.11 0.30
C HIS A 6 -4.42 -10.06 1.76
N TYR A 7 -3.69 -9.00 2.12
CA TYR A 7 -3.38 -8.67 3.51
C TYR A 7 -3.61 -7.17 3.78
N SER A 8 -3.91 -6.85 5.03
CA SER A 8 -4.21 -5.50 5.50
C SER A 8 -3.83 -5.37 6.97
N ASP A 9 -3.59 -4.13 7.43
CA ASP A 9 -3.48 -3.78 8.85
C ASP A 9 -2.49 -4.69 9.62
N ILE A 10 -1.34 -4.97 9.02
CA ILE A 10 -0.33 -5.81 9.67
C ILE A 10 0.48 -5.07 10.73
N GLU A 11 0.46 -3.74 10.69
CA GLU A 11 0.87 -2.79 11.74
C GLU A 11 2.07 -3.24 12.59
N ASN A 12 1.79 -3.68 13.82
CA ASN A 12 2.80 -4.10 14.80
C ASN A 12 3.29 -5.54 14.66
N VAL A 13 3.01 -6.21 13.55
CA VAL A 13 3.47 -7.58 13.30
C VAL A 13 4.99 -7.71 13.44
N TYR A 14 5.72 -6.64 13.16
CA TYR A 14 7.18 -6.56 13.24
C TYR A 14 7.74 -6.65 14.65
N ASP A 15 6.95 -6.32 15.67
CA ASP A 15 7.35 -6.37 17.07
C ASP A 15 7.49 -7.81 17.57
N ASP A 16 6.98 -8.79 16.82
CA ASP A 16 7.12 -10.21 17.05
C ASP A 16 7.73 -10.88 15.80
N PRO A 17 9.05 -11.17 15.79
CA PRO A 17 9.71 -11.75 14.63
C PRO A 17 9.20 -13.16 14.25
N VAL A 18 8.64 -13.90 15.21
CA VAL A 18 8.03 -15.20 14.92
C VAL A 18 6.71 -15.02 14.18
N ARG A 19 5.91 -14.05 14.58
CA ARG A 19 4.67 -13.69 13.89
C ARG A 19 4.94 -13.18 12.48
N ALA A 20 5.88 -12.23 12.34
CA ALA A 20 6.30 -11.71 11.05
C ALA A 20 6.79 -12.80 10.09
N GLY A 21 7.65 -13.69 10.58
CA GLY A 21 8.15 -14.83 9.80
C GLY A 21 7.07 -15.84 9.42
N ARG A 22 6.11 -16.11 10.30
CA ARG A 22 4.96 -17.00 9.98
C ARG A 22 4.04 -16.36 8.94
N PHE A 23 3.79 -15.08 9.05
CA PHE A 23 2.99 -14.34 8.06
C PHE A 23 3.65 -14.40 6.68
N ALA A 24 4.92 -13.98 6.57
CA ALA A 24 5.65 -14.03 5.31
C ALA A 24 5.74 -15.46 4.74
N GLY A 25 5.99 -16.45 5.58
CA GLY A 25 6.03 -17.86 5.18
C GLY A 25 4.67 -18.37 4.67
N CYS A 26 3.57 -17.92 5.26
CA CYS A 26 2.21 -18.25 4.81
C CYS A 26 1.93 -17.64 3.42
N VAL A 27 2.23 -16.36 3.23
CA VAL A 27 2.04 -15.69 1.92
C VAL A 27 2.85 -16.41 0.85
N ARG A 28 4.15 -16.63 1.08
CA ARG A 28 5.03 -17.33 0.13
C ARG A 28 4.60 -18.77 -0.18
N ALA A 29 4.03 -19.49 0.79
CA ALA A 29 3.53 -20.84 0.57
C ALA A 29 2.27 -20.89 -0.29
N LEU A 30 1.52 -19.79 -0.34
CA LEU A 30 0.30 -19.63 -1.13
C LEU A 30 0.55 -18.94 -2.46
N ASP A 31 1.65 -18.23 -2.58
CA ASP A 31 2.03 -17.51 -3.79
C ASP A 31 2.37 -18.48 -4.93
N GLY A 32 2.23 -17.98 -6.18
CA GLY A 32 2.49 -18.77 -7.38
C GLY A 32 2.14 -18.02 -8.66
N PRO A 33 2.38 -18.59 -9.82
CA PRO A 33 2.22 -17.93 -11.11
C PRO A 33 0.77 -17.54 -11.46
N ASP A 34 -0.19 -18.04 -10.70
CA ASP A 34 -1.62 -17.76 -10.82
C ASP A 34 -2.13 -16.82 -9.71
N ALA A 35 -1.22 -16.25 -8.88
CA ALA A 35 -1.56 -15.42 -7.75
C ALA A 35 -1.06 -13.97 -7.92
N LEU A 36 -1.75 -13.03 -7.27
CA LEU A 36 -1.27 -11.68 -6.99
C LEU A 36 -1.29 -11.45 -5.49
N VAL A 37 -0.19 -10.91 -4.96
CA VAL A 37 -0.04 -10.55 -3.55
C VAL A 37 -0.34 -9.06 -3.39
N CYS A 38 -1.42 -8.74 -2.69
CA CYS A 38 -1.97 -7.40 -2.59
C CYS A 38 -2.04 -6.94 -1.14
N GLY A 39 -1.35 -5.86 -0.81
CA GLY A 39 -1.53 -5.11 0.43
C GLY A 39 -2.57 -4.00 0.27
N THR A 40 -3.27 -3.65 1.34
CA THR A 40 -4.25 -2.56 1.34
C THR A 40 -3.98 -1.52 2.42
N GLY A 41 -2.70 -1.28 2.71
CA GLY A 41 -2.26 -0.22 3.61
C GLY A 41 -2.16 -0.63 5.08
N ASP A 42 -1.86 0.36 5.91
CA ASP A 42 -1.54 0.24 7.33
C ASP A 42 -0.47 -0.86 7.59
N THR A 43 0.52 -0.84 6.72
CA THR A 43 1.61 -1.83 6.71
C THR A 43 2.83 -1.35 7.51
N THR A 44 2.91 -0.06 7.86
CA THR A 44 4.15 0.53 8.36
C THR A 44 4.12 0.89 9.83
N SER A 45 2.95 1.09 10.39
CA SER A 45 2.71 1.63 11.73
C SER A 45 1.31 1.21 12.20
N PRO A 46 0.99 1.27 13.48
CA PRO A 46 1.88 1.53 14.61
C PRO A 46 2.73 0.31 15.02
N GLY A 47 3.62 0.50 16.01
CA GLY A 47 4.43 -0.57 16.59
C GLY A 47 5.70 -0.02 17.25
N VAL A 48 6.31 -0.80 18.14
CA VAL A 48 7.55 -0.37 18.81
C VAL A 48 8.70 -0.30 17.82
N LEU A 49 8.86 -1.29 16.97
CA LEU A 49 9.88 -1.28 15.93
C LEU A 49 9.64 -0.17 14.92
N ALA A 50 8.37 0.10 14.58
CA ALA A 50 7.98 1.21 13.72
C ALA A 50 8.40 2.57 14.27
N LEU A 51 8.30 2.78 15.60
CA LEU A 51 8.78 4.01 16.26
C LEU A 51 10.29 4.19 16.10
N VAL A 52 11.07 3.12 16.22
CA VAL A 52 12.54 3.16 16.12
C VAL A 52 12.96 3.34 14.65
N GLU A 53 12.44 2.53 13.76
CA GLU A 53 12.80 2.50 12.34
C GLU A 53 12.04 3.51 11.49
N ARG A 54 11.03 4.16 12.06
CA ARG A 54 10.16 5.14 11.39
C ARG A 54 9.55 4.59 10.11
N GLY A 55 9.00 3.41 10.19
CA GLY A 55 8.33 2.71 9.09
C GLY A 55 9.27 1.97 8.12
N ARG A 56 10.61 2.02 8.30
CA ARG A 56 11.56 1.33 7.38
C ARG A 56 11.51 -0.18 7.48
N GLN A 57 11.14 -0.73 8.63
CA GLN A 57 11.01 -2.17 8.85
C GLN A 57 10.03 -2.84 7.89
N SER A 58 9.08 -2.08 7.34
CA SER A 58 8.14 -2.62 6.36
C SER A 58 8.79 -3.04 5.05
N LEU A 59 9.94 -2.45 4.68
CA LEU A 59 10.65 -2.80 3.44
C LEU A 59 11.07 -4.28 3.44
N ASP A 60 11.63 -4.76 4.57
CA ASP A 60 12.06 -6.15 4.70
C ASP A 60 10.86 -7.12 4.59
N LEU A 61 9.68 -6.70 5.02
CA LEU A 61 8.48 -7.50 4.87
C LEU A 61 7.98 -7.50 3.42
N PHE A 62 7.91 -6.36 2.77
CA PHE A 62 7.53 -6.30 1.35
C PHE A 62 8.43 -7.20 0.51
N ASP A 63 9.75 -7.16 0.75
CA ASP A 63 10.70 -8.06 0.09
C ASP A 63 10.45 -9.53 0.47
N ALA A 64 10.07 -9.81 1.71
CA ALA A 64 9.82 -11.16 2.18
C ALA A 64 8.50 -11.75 1.65
N VAL A 65 7.46 -10.97 1.44
CA VAL A 65 6.18 -11.44 0.89
C VAL A 65 6.09 -11.32 -0.63
N ASP A 66 7.05 -10.64 -1.26
CA ASP A 66 7.10 -10.37 -2.70
C ASP A 66 5.79 -9.76 -3.22
N ALA A 67 5.37 -8.68 -2.55
CA ALA A 67 4.11 -8.01 -2.85
C ALA A 67 4.10 -7.44 -4.28
N ASP A 68 3.04 -7.72 -5.03
CA ASP A 68 2.81 -7.13 -6.37
C ASP A 68 2.25 -5.73 -6.28
N PHE A 69 1.35 -5.48 -5.31
CA PHE A 69 0.63 -4.24 -5.13
C PHE A 69 0.48 -3.85 -3.67
N ASP A 70 0.43 -2.55 -3.43
CA ASP A 70 0.04 -1.99 -2.15
C ASP A 70 -0.70 -0.66 -2.37
N THR A 71 -1.43 -0.20 -1.36
CA THR A 71 -2.05 1.13 -1.32
C THR A 71 -1.76 1.81 0.01
N PHE A 72 -2.45 2.89 0.33
CA PHE A 72 -2.25 3.64 1.56
C PHE A 72 -3.41 3.45 2.54
N GLY A 73 -3.09 3.10 3.78
CA GLY A 73 -3.92 3.36 4.94
C GLY A 73 -3.50 4.66 5.63
N ASN A 74 -4.19 5.05 6.69
CA ASN A 74 -3.89 6.28 7.41
C ASN A 74 -2.56 6.23 8.19
N HIS A 75 -2.17 5.06 8.70
CA HIS A 75 -0.92 4.85 9.44
C HIS A 75 0.33 4.84 8.55
N ASP A 76 0.20 4.67 7.25
CA ASP A 76 1.33 4.78 6.35
C ASP A 76 1.94 6.20 6.35
N PHE A 77 1.18 7.20 6.76
CA PHE A 77 1.61 8.60 6.87
C PHE A 77 2.13 9.01 8.25
N ASP A 78 2.22 8.14 9.24
CA ASP A 78 2.62 8.47 10.63
C ASP A 78 3.98 9.19 10.72
N TYR A 79 4.85 8.98 9.75
CA TYR A 79 6.16 9.63 9.67
C TYR A 79 6.22 10.72 8.59
N GLY A 80 5.08 11.17 8.12
CA GLY A 80 4.88 12.23 7.13
C GLY A 80 5.01 11.78 5.68
N PRO A 81 4.29 12.46 4.75
CA PRO A 81 4.19 12.07 3.34
C PRO A 81 5.55 11.98 2.63
N GLY A 82 6.48 12.90 2.94
CA GLY A 82 7.79 12.89 2.31
C GLY A 82 8.67 11.70 2.70
N ARG A 83 8.42 11.06 3.85
CA ARG A 83 9.12 9.83 4.25
C ARG A 83 8.49 8.62 3.59
N ASP A 84 7.16 8.58 3.54
CA ASP A 84 6.44 7.53 2.85
C ASP A 84 6.80 7.49 1.36
N ALA A 85 6.78 8.61 0.66
CA ALA A 85 7.20 8.68 -0.73
C ALA A 85 8.61 8.13 -0.96
N ARG A 86 9.58 8.41 -0.06
CA ARG A 86 10.94 7.86 -0.16
C ARG A 86 11.02 6.37 0.11
N ARG A 87 10.14 5.84 0.99
CA ARG A 87 10.03 4.40 1.24
C ARG A 87 9.47 3.69 0.02
N ARG A 88 8.36 4.17 -0.54
CA ARG A 88 7.70 3.59 -1.70
C ARG A 88 8.61 3.49 -2.93
N ARG A 89 9.56 4.41 -3.10
CA ARG A 89 10.62 4.32 -4.13
C ARG A 89 11.45 3.05 -4.12
N ARG A 90 11.49 2.33 -3.01
CA ARG A 90 12.31 1.13 -2.81
C ARG A 90 11.52 -0.15 -2.96
N LEU A 91 10.20 -0.06 -3.10
CA LEU A 91 9.36 -1.23 -3.28
C LEU A 91 9.48 -1.74 -4.73
N ALA A 92 9.51 -3.06 -4.86
CA ALA A 92 9.28 -3.72 -6.16
C ALA A 92 7.79 -3.71 -6.51
N ALA A 93 6.91 -3.65 -5.49
CA ALA A 93 5.47 -3.58 -5.65
C ALA A 93 5.02 -2.27 -6.30
N ASP A 94 4.01 -2.32 -7.14
CA ASP A 94 3.30 -1.14 -7.60
C ASP A 94 2.44 -0.55 -6.49
N VAL A 95 2.57 0.75 -6.27
CA VAL A 95 1.70 1.47 -5.34
C VAL A 95 0.57 2.11 -6.11
N VAL A 96 -0.65 1.66 -5.84
CA VAL A 96 -1.86 2.19 -6.48
C VAL A 96 -2.63 3.10 -5.53
N SER A 97 -2.97 4.31 -5.97
CA SER A 97 -3.82 5.22 -5.22
C SER A 97 -4.49 6.23 -6.15
N ALA A 98 -5.77 6.05 -6.35
CA ALA A 98 -6.60 6.95 -7.15
C ALA A 98 -6.99 8.23 -6.38
N THR A 99 -7.00 8.18 -5.03
CA THR A 99 -7.55 9.26 -4.18
C THR A 99 -6.51 10.25 -3.67
N SER A 100 -5.20 9.89 -3.62
CA SER A 100 -4.22 10.72 -2.93
C SER A 100 -3.66 11.85 -3.79
N ALA A 101 -3.66 13.04 -3.24
CA ALA A 101 -3.09 14.25 -3.86
C ALA A 101 -2.43 15.15 -2.81
N THR A 102 -1.51 16.01 -3.26
CA THR A 102 -1.01 17.11 -2.43
C THR A 102 -1.94 18.32 -2.56
N ARG A 103 -2.11 19.09 -1.48
CA ARG A 103 -2.99 20.28 -1.48
C ARG A 103 -2.63 21.34 -2.52
N THR A 104 -1.39 21.36 -2.97
CA THR A 104 -0.86 22.45 -3.80
C THR A 104 -0.28 22.04 -5.14
N ALA A 105 -0.02 20.74 -5.37
CA ALA A 105 0.83 20.32 -6.48
C ALA A 105 0.32 19.10 -7.28
N GLY A 106 -0.94 18.70 -7.13
CA GLY A 106 -1.49 17.57 -7.87
C GLY A 106 -1.21 16.21 -7.20
N PRO A 107 -1.11 15.10 -7.94
CA PRO A 107 -0.99 13.76 -7.40
C PRO A 107 0.16 13.62 -6.41
N PHE A 108 -0.05 12.82 -5.34
CA PHE A 108 0.99 12.51 -4.38
C PHE A 108 1.99 11.53 -4.98
N ALA A 109 3.28 11.85 -4.89
CA ALA A 109 4.39 11.01 -5.36
C ALA A 109 4.20 10.42 -6.78
N PRO A 110 3.91 11.26 -7.80
CA PRO A 110 3.48 10.79 -9.14
C PRO A 110 4.47 9.89 -9.88
N ASP A 111 5.74 9.89 -9.47
CA ASP A 111 6.78 9.02 -10.03
C ASP A 111 6.72 7.58 -9.47
N HIS A 112 5.90 7.32 -8.45
CA HIS A 112 5.92 6.06 -7.69
C HIS A 112 4.54 5.57 -7.27
N VAL A 113 3.51 6.33 -7.57
CA VAL A 113 2.12 6.03 -7.25
C VAL A 113 1.29 6.24 -8.52
N VAL A 114 0.56 5.21 -8.89
CA VAL A 114 -0.33 5.24 -10.06
C VAL A 114 -1.79 5.14 -9.63
N PRO A 115 -2.75 5.73 -10.36
CA PRO A 115 -4.16 5.68 -9.97
C PRO A 115 -4.74 4.27 -10.04
N HIS A 116 -4.29 3.48 -11.00
CA HIS A 116 -4.68 2.09 -11.20
C HIS A 116 -3.53 1.30 -11.82
N ALA A 117 -3.64 -0.03 -11.76
CA ALA A 117 -2.75 -0.92 -12.50
C ALA A 117 -3.54 -2.10 -13.07
N VAL A 118 -3.04 -2.67 -14.17
CA VAL A 118 -3.63 -3.87 -14.78
C VAL A 118 -2.56 -4.94 -14.89
N ARG A 119 -2.87 -6.16 -14.49
CA ARG A 119 -2.00 -7.33 -14.63
C ARG A 119 -2.73 -8.45 -15.34
N GLU A 120 -1.98 -9.22 -16.11
CA GLU A 120 -2.47 -10.47 -16.68
C GLU A 120 -1.99 -11.63 -15.79
N VAL A 121 -2.92 -12.40 -15.26
CA VAL A 121 -2.66 -13.54 -14.38
C VAL A 121 -3.55 -14.69 -14.80
N ASP A 122 -2.95 -15.85 -15.08
CA ASP A 122 -3.64 -17.07 -15.49
C ASP A 122 -4.64 -16.82 -16.66
N GLY A 123 -4.24 -15.97 -17.64
CA GLY A 123 -5.04 -15.61 -18.79
C GLY A 123 -6.21 -14.65 -18.52
N ALA A 124 -6.30 -14.11 -17.32
CA ALA A 124 -7.30 -13.09 -16.97
C ALA A 124 -6.61 -11.72 -16.75
N ARG A 125 -7.25 -10.66 -17.24
CA ARG A 125 -6.85 -9.27 -16.92
C ARG A 125 -7.48 -8.87 -15.59
N VAL A 126 -6.65 -8.52 -14.61
CA VAL A 126 -7.05 -8.05 -13.28
C VAL A 126 -6.71 -6.58 -13.16
N GLY A 127 -7.74 -5.75 -13.00
CA GLY A 127 -7.59 -4.31 -12.69
C GLY A 127 -7.53 -4.09 -11.18
N LEU A 128 -6.64 -3.21 -10.74
CA LEU A 128 -6.44 -2.84 -9.34
C LEU A 128 -6.55 -1.32 -9.20
N VAL A 129 -7.38 -0.89 -8.28
CA VAL A 129 -7.57 0.52 -7.93
C VAL A 129 -7.40 0.66 -6.43
N GLY A 130 -6.49 1.52 -6.00
CA GLY A 130 -6.28 1.82 -4.59
C GLY A 130 -7.08 3.05 -4.17
N VAL A 131 -7.77 2.97 -3.04
CA VAL A 131 -8.49 4.09 -2.45
C VAL A 131 -8.11 4.24 -0.98
N THR A 132 -8.04 5.48 -0.51
CA THR A 132 -7.74 5.82 0.89
C THR A 132 -8.89 6.66 1.43
N ASP A 133 -9.25 6.45 2.69
CA ASP A 133 -10.31 7.20 3.36
C ASP A 133 -10.03 8.71 3.30
N PRO A 134 -10.94 9.54 2.76
CA PRO A 134 -10.79 10.99 2.71
C PRO A 134 -10.72 11.65 4.11
N ALA A 135 -11.12 10.95 5.17
CA ALA A 135 -10.93 11.39 6.55
C ALA A 135 -9.49 11.26 7.05
N THR A 136 -8.58 10.62 6.30
CA THR A 136 -7.17 10.40 6.68
C THR A 136 -6.48 11.63 7.26
N PRO A 137 -6.58 12.88 6.71
CA PRO A 137 -5.94 14.04 7.29
C PRO A 137 -6.51 14.46 8.67
N SER A 138 -7.74 14.06 8.99
CA SER A 138 -8.35 14.31 10.31
C SER A 138 -8.02 13.20 11.32
N LEU A 139 -7.79 11.98 10.83
CA LEU A 139 -7.38 10.84 11.63
C LEU A 139 -5.88 10.88 11.94
N ASN A 140 -5.08 11.34 10.99
CA ASN A 140 -3.63 11.43 11.11
C ASN A 140 -3.12 12.85 10.80
N PRO A 141 -2.76 13.64 11.83
CA PRO A 141 -2.24 14.99 11.66
C PRO A 141 -0.99 15.09 10.78
N MET A 142 -0.21 14.01 10.68
CA MET A 142 0.98 13.96 9.82
C MET A 142 0.62 13.93 8.33
N ALA A 143 -0.60 13.55 7.99
CA ALA A 143 -1.15 13.61 6.63
C ALA A 143 -1.82 14.96 6.28
N ALA A 144 -1.79 15.96 7.19
CA ALA A 144 -2.53 17.21 7.04
C ALA A 144 -2.19 18.05 5.78
N THR A 145 -1.06 17.79 5.14
CA THR A 145 -0.68 18.41 3.86
C THR A 145 -1.24 17.72 2.63
N LEU A 146 -1.85 16.55 2.82
CA LEU A 146 -2.51 15.81 1.77
C LEU A 146 -4.00 16.16 1.71
N THR A 147 -4.60 15.90 0.58
CA THR A 147 -6.04 15.80 0.38
C THR A 147 -6.34 14.47 -0.28
N PHE A 148 -7.49 13.91 0.04
CA PHE A 148 -7.99 12.70 -0.59
C PHE A 148 -9.33 13.04 -1.23
N THR A 149 -9.51 12.63 -2.48
CA THR A 149 -10.74 12.83 -3.24
C THR A 149 -11.80 11.82 -2.80
N ASP A 150 -13.04 12.02 -3.24
CA ASP A 150 -14.10 11.05 -3.02
C ASP A 150 -13.69 9.68 -3.61
N PRO A 151 -13.71 8.58 -2.82
CA PRO A 151 -13.23 7.29 -3.27
C PRO A 151 -14.10 6.67 -4.37
N TYR A 152 -15.39 6.98 -4.42
CA TYR A 152 -16.31 6.44 -5.45
C TYR A 152 -16.05 7.10 -6.79
N GLU A 153 -15.89 8.43 -6.81
CA GLU A 153 -15.55 9.17 -8.03
C GLU A 153 -14.16 8.76 -8.53
N ALA A 154 -13.16 8.73 -7.65
CA ALA A 154 -11.79 8.36 -8.00
C ALA A 154 -11.70 6.92 -8.55
N ALA A 155 -12.45 5.98 -7.97
CA ALA A 155 -12.47 4.61 -8.45
C ALA A 155 -13.16 4.51 -9.83
N ALA A 156 -14.25 5.24 -10.05
CA ALA A 156 -14.94 5.27 -11.35
C ALA A 156 -14.01 5.84 -12.44
N ASP A 157 -13.36 6.98 -12.19
CA ASP A 157 -12.42 7.61 -13.12
C ASP A 157 -11.23 6.68 -13.44
N ALA A 158 -10.72 5.98 -12.43
CA ALA A 158 -9.62 5.04 -12.60
C ALA A 158 -10.02 3.83 -13.48
N VAL A 159 -11.22 3.30 -13.31
CA VAL A 159 -11.76 2.19 -14.12
C VAL A 159 -12.00 2.62 -15.56
N GLU A 160 -12.50 3.87 -15.80
CA GLU A 160 -12.72 4.38 -17.15
C GLU A 160 -11.42 4.66 -17.93
N SER A 161 -10.32 4.90 -17.21
CA SER A 161 -9.01 5.23 -17.80
C SER A 161 -8.12 4.02 -18.06
N GLY A 162 -8.45 2.84 -17.55
CA GLY A 162 -7.67 1.58 -17.67
C GLY A 162 -8.20 0.64 -18.72
#